data_1c5ece85fdd51031811fa4d42b347127
#
_entry.id   1c5ece85fdd51031811fa4d42b347127
#
_cell.length_a   1.000
_cell.length_b   1.000
_cell.length_c   1.000
_cell.angle_alpha   90.00
_cell.angle_beta   90.00
_cell.angle_gamma   90.00
#
_symmetry.space_group_name_H-M   'P 1'
#
loop_
_entity.id
_entity.type
_entity.pdbx_description
1 polymer ?
#
loop_
_entity_poly.entity_id
_entity_poly.type
_entity_poly.pdbx_seq_one_letter_code
_entity_poly.pdbx_strand_id
1 'polypeptide(L)'
;MDKRLERILPRVQKPARYVGGEFNAIMKDKSKVDTRVAFCFPDTYEIGMSNLGMRILYGVMNNIEGVWCERCFAPWGDMEQEMRNANIPLYALESFDPIKDFDIIAFSIGYEMAFPAMVDMLDLAGVPLHASERTALTPLVVAGGTAMYNCEPIADFIDLALIGEGEEMDVEPIEL
;
A
#
# COMPACT_ATOMS: atom_id res chain seq x y z
N MET A 1 -17.63 -3.20 -1.74
CA MET A 1 -17.01 -3.85 -0.55
C MET A 1 -17.32 -5.35 -0.55
N ASP A 2 -16.35 -6.19 -0.20
CA ASP A 2 -16.55 -7.66 -0.08
C ASP A 2 -17.51 -7.97 1.07
N LYS A 3 -18.47 -8.89 0.84
CA LYS A 3 -19.41 -9.33 1.89
C LYS A 3 -18.72 -9.98 3.10
N ARG A 4 -17.53 -10.56 2.92
CA ARG A 4 -16.73 -11.10 4.02
C ARG A 4 -16.23 -9.97 4.91
N LEU A 5 -15.75 -8.87 4.31
CA LEU A 5 -15.31 -7.67 5.02
C LEU A 5 -16.46 -7.08 5.86
N GLU A 6 -17.65 -6.92 5.27
CA GLU A 6 -18.83 -6.43 6.00
C GLU A 6 -19.17 -7.25 7.26
N ARG A 7 -18.88 -8.55 7.25
CA ARG A 7 -19.14 -9.45 8.40
C ARG A 7 -18.10 -9.33 9.52
N ILE A 8 -16.85 -8.99 9.21
CA ILE A 8 -15.80 -8.89 10.22
C ILE A 8 -15.70 -7.49 10.84
N LEU A 9 -16.05 -6.42 10.09
CA LEU A 9 -15.98 -5.04 10.59
C LEU A 9 -16.64 -4.82 11.96
N PRO A 10 -17.82 -5.39 12.28
CA PRO A 10 -18.42 -5.23 13.62
C PRO A 10 -17.65 -5.90 14.76
N ARG A 11 -16.66 -6.73 14.47
CA ARG A 11 -15.88 -7.49 15.46
C ARG A 11 -14.57 -6.81 15.84
N VAL A 12 -14.17 -5.78 15.09
CA VAL A 12 -12.89 -5.10 15.26
C VAL A 12 -13.05 -3.76 15.94
N GLN A 13 -11.97 -3.29 16.57
CA GLN A 13 -11.93 -1.94 17.12
C GLN A 13 -11.80 -0.92 15.97
N LYS A 14 -12.53 0.19 16.11
CA LYS A 14 -12.50 1.30 15.15
C LYS A 14 -12.68 0.86 13.69
N PRO A 15 -13.80 0.23 13.32
CA PRO A 15 -14.02 -0.26 11.96
C PRO A 15 -13.92 0.84 10.88
N ALA A 16 -14.06 2.12 11.27
CA ALA A 16 -13.91 3.26 10.37
C ALA A 16 -12.51 3.35 9.72
N ARG A 17 -11.48 2.73 10.30
CA ARG A 17 -10.13 2.64 9.70
C ARG A 17 -10.11 1.92 8.35
N TYR A 18 -11.10 1.08 8.10
CA TYR A 18 -11.07 0.03 7.08
C TYR A 18 -12.13 0.21 5.99
N VAL A 19 -12.87 1.32 6.02
CA VAL A 19 -14.03 1.52 5.13
C VAL A 19 -13.84 2.61 4.09
N GLY A 20 -12.71 3.31 4.09
CA GLY A 20 -12.46 4.41 3.15
C GLY A 20 -13.51 5.51 3.22
N GLY A 21 -13.72 6.21 2.10
CA GLY A 21 -14.77 7.24 1.98
C GLY A 21 -14.38 8.59 2.58
N GLU A 22 -13.09 8.84 2.77
CA GLU A 22 -12.58 10.14 3.19
C GLU A 22 -12.94 11.23 2.19
N PHE A 23 -13.21 12.43 2.69
CA PHE A 23 -13.65 13.57 1.88
C PHE A 23 -12.70 13.90 0.71
N ASN A 24 -11.39 13.66 0.89
CA ASN A 24 -10.36 13.93 -0.12
C ASN A 24 -9.92 12.67 -0.87
N ALA A 25 -10.66 11.56 -0.78
CA ALA A 25 -10.33 10.36 -1.54
C ALA A 25 -10.55 10.60 -3.04
N ILE A 26 -9.54 10.26 -3.84
CA ILE A 26 -9.58 10.39 -5.29
C ILE A 26 -10.07 9.06 -5.87
N MET A 27 -11.25 9.10 -6.47
CA MET A 27 -11.86 7.94 -7.11
C MET A 27 -11.74 8.08 -8.62
N LYS A 28 -11.14 7.08 -9.26
CA LYS A 28 -11.01 7.01 -10.72
C LYS A 28 -11.76 5.79 -11.28
N ASP A 29 -12.08 5.84 -12.55
CA ASP A 29 -12.66 4.72 -13.29
C ASP A 29 -11.54 3.78 -13.72
N LYS A 30 -11.53 2.53 -13.23
CA LYS A 30 -10.52 1.52 -13.53
C LYS A 30 -10.31 1.29 -15.04
N SER A 31 -11.35 1.50 -15.84
CA SER A 31 -11.28 1.33 -17.29
C SER A 31 -10.56 2.45 -18.02
N LYS A 32 -10.19 3.50 -17.30
CA LYS A 32 -9.55 4.73 -17.83
C LYS A 32 -8.19 5.00 -17.24
N VAL A 33 -7.65 4.06 -16.48
CA VAL A 33 -6.31 4.14 -15.90
C VAL A 33 -5.45 3.03 -16.47
N ASP A 34 -4.20 3.36 -16.74
CA ASP A 34 -3.20 2.45 -17.30
C ASP A 34 -2.40 1.77 -16.17
N THR A 35 -2.16 2.51 -15.08
CA THR A 35 -1.34 2.06 -13.94
C THR A 35 -2.07 2.28 -12.63
N ARG A 36 -2.11 1.25 -11.80
CA ARG A 36 -2.65 1.31 -10.45
C ARG A 36 -1.54 1.15 -9.41
N VAL A 37 -1.46 2.09 -8.49
CA VAL A 37 -0.47 2.12 -7.43
C VAL A 37 -1.16 1.91 -6.08
N ALA A 38 -0.82 0.84 -5.37
CA ALA A 38 -1.17 0.66 -3.97
C ALA A 38 -0.13 1.38 -3.11
N PHE A 39 -0.44 2.58 -2.63
CA PHE A 39 0.45 3.37 -1.80
C PHE A 39 0.30 2.98 -0.33
N CYS A 40 1.27 2.22 0.15
CA CYS A 40 1.26 1.53 1.42
C CYS A 40 2.05 2.30 2.49
N PHE A 41 1.45 2.47 3.65
CA PHE A 41 2.14 2.99 4.83
C PHE A 41 2.15 1.91 5.92
N PRO A 42 3.33 1.41 6.34
CA PRO A 42 3.44 0.26 7.24
C PRO A 42 3.22 0.66 8.72
N ASP A 43 2.11 1.31 8.98
CA ASP A 43 1.59 1.66 10.29
C ASP A 43 0.05 1.82 10.19
N THR A 44 -0.59 2.08 11.33
CA THR A 44 -2.05 2.20 11.40
C THR A 44 -2.60 3.39 10.60
N TYR A 45 -3.87 3.31 10.27
CA TYR A 45 -4.62 4.33 9.53
C TYR A 45 -4.41 5.76 10.10
N GLU A 46 -4.49 5.95 11.44
CA GLU A 46 -4.37 7.28 12.04
C GLU A 46 -2.96 7.86 11.87
N ILE A 47 -1.93 7.02 11.96
CA ILE A 47 -0.54 7.46 11.76
C ILE A 47 -0.32 7.82 10.30
N GLY A 48 -0.69 6.94 9.38
CA GLY A 48 -0.52 7.17 7.95
C GLY A 48 -1.32 8.37 7.43
N MET A 49 -2.59 8.50 7.83
CA MET A 49 -3.44 9.63 7.41
C MET A 49 -2.99 10.98 7.98
N SER A 50 -2.25 10.99 9.09
CA SER A 50 -1.65 12.21 9.65
C SER A 50 -0.28 12.54 9.04
N ASN A 51 0.33 11.62 8.28
CA ASN A 51 1.62 11.83 7.64
C ASN A 51 1.49 12.79 6.44
N LEU A 52 2.25 13.89 6.46
CA LEU A 52 2.17 14.90 5.40
C LEU A 52 2.76 14.40 4.08
N GLY A 53 3.89 13.68 4.12
CA GLY A 53 4.52 13.10 2.93
C GLY A 53 3.56 12.15 2.20
N MET A 54 2.88 11.26 2.94
CA MET A 54 1.85 10.38 2.40
C MET A 54 0.77 11.15 1.63
N ARG A 55 0.31 12.28 2.18
CA ARG A 55 -0.73 13.11 1.53
C ARG A 55 -0.23 13.84 0.30
N ILE A 56 1.01 14.33 0.33
CA ILE A 56 1.64 15.00 -0.81
C ILE A 56 1.82 14.02 -1.96
N LEU A 57 2.48 12.90 -1.70
CA LEU A 57 2.78 11.89 -2.74
C LEU A 57 1.51 11.26 -3.32
N TYR A 58 0.49 11.00 -2.48
CA TYR A 58 -0.83 10.57 -2.97
C TYR A 58 -1.42 11.57 -3.97
N GLY A 59 -1.30 12.88 -3.71
CA GLY A 59 -1.73 13.93 -4.63
C GLY A 59 -0.88 13.98 -5.90
N VAL A 60 0.45 13.90 -5.78
CA VAL A 60 1.38 13.92 -6.91
C VAL A 60 1.08 12.77 -7.87
N MET A 61 1.07 11.52 -7.37
CA MET A 61 0.78 10.34 -8.20
C MET A 61 -0.60 10.40 -8.86
N ASN A 62 -1.62 10.88 -8.14
CA ASN A 62 -2.96 10.99 -8.71
C ASN A 62 -3.13 12.13 -9.73
N ASN A 63 -2.18 13.07 -9.82
CA ASN A 63 -2.16 14.10 -10.86
C ASN A 63 -1.52 13.62 -12.18
N ILE A 64 -0.88 12.45 -12.18
CA ILE A 64 -0.34 11.84 -13.40
C ILE A 64 -1.51 11.28 -14.21
N GLU A 65 -1.53 11.58 -15.51
CA GLU A 65 -2.54 11.02 -16.41
C GLU A 65 -2.40 9.50 -16.52
N GLY A 66 -3.50 8.77 -16.52
CA GLY A 66 -3.50 7.31 -16.59
C GLY A 66 -3.18 6.60 -15.27
N VAL A 67 -2.77 7.30 -14.21
CA VAL A 67 -2.39 6.70 -12.93
C VAL A 67 -3.52 6.81 -11.91
N TRP A 68 -3.79 5.74 -11.16
CA TRP A 68 -4.62 5.77 -9.96
C TRP A 68 -3.84 5.24 -8.75
N CYS A 69 -3.53 6.15 -7.84
CA CYS A 69 -2.90 5.85 -6.56
C CYS A 69 -3.98 5.68 -5.49
N GLU A 70 -3.97 4.55 -4.80
CA GLU A 70 -4.90 4.19 -3.75
C GLU A 70 -4.14 3.88 -2.45
N ARG A 71 -4.71 4.23 -1.30
CA ARG A 71 -4.02 4.13 -0.01
C ARG A 71 -4.26 2.78 0.66
N CYS A 72 -3.20 2.29 1.30
CA CYS A 72 -3.25 1.08 2.10
C CYS A 72 -2.47 1.27 3.41
N PHE A 73 -3.01 0.80 4.52
CA PHE A 73 -2.39 0.90 5.84
C PHE A 73 -2.28 -0.48 6.49
N ALA A 74 -1.30 -0.63 7.39
CA ALA A 74 -1.22 -1.84 8.19
C ALA A 74 -2.48 -1.97 9.08
N PRO A 75 -3.19 -3.10 9.05
CA PRO A 75 -4.32 -3.30 9.93
C PRO A 75 -3.86 -3.45 11.38
N TRP A 76 -4.73 -3.07 12.31
CA TRP A 76 -4.49 -3.39 13.71
C TRP A 76 -4.66 -4.90 13.95
N GLY A 77 -4.01 -5.46 14.95
CA GLY A 77 -3.92 -6.91 15.15
C GLY A 77 -5.26 -7.66 15.23
N ASP A 78 -6.33 -7.03 15.72
CA ASP A 78 -7.67 -7.64 15.70
C ASP A 78 -8.26 -7.73 14.28
N MET A 79 -8.06 -6.71 13.48
CA MET A 79 -8.48 -6.71 12.07
C MET A 79 -7.65 -7.68 11.24
N GLU A 80 -6.34 -7.70 11.43
CA GLU A 80 -5.45 -8.66 10.78
C GLU A 80 -5.89 -10.10 11.06
N GLN A 81 -6.13 -10.42 12.34
CA GLN A 81 -6.59 -11.76 12.73
C GLN A 81 -7.93 -12.14 12.06
N GLU A 82 -8.89 -11.22 12.01
CA GLU A 82 -10.16 -11.46 11.34
C GLU A 82 -10.01 -11.60 9.81
N MET A 83 -9.12 -10.82 9.18
CA MET A 83 -8.79 -10.94 7.77
C MET A 83 -8.17 -12.30 7.44
N ARG A 84 -7.18 -12.74 8.23
CA ARG A 84 -6.56 -14.07 8.07
C ARG A 84 -7.59 -15.19 8.24
N ASN A 85 -8.43 -15.13 9.26
CA ASN A 85 -9.49 -16.11 9.52
C ASN A 85 -10.53 -16.18 8.38
N ALA A 86 -10.83 -15.05 7.77
CA ALA A 86 -11.82 -14.94 6.68
C ALA A 86 -11.19 -15.12 5.27
N ASN A 87 -9.88 -15.32 5.17
CA ASN A 87 -9.13 -15.32 3.91
C ASN A 87 -9.39 -14.06 3.07
N ILE A 88 -9.36 -12.89 3.72
CA ILE A 88 -9.46 -11.60 3.06
C ILE A 88 -8.03 -11.06 2.91
N PRO A 89 -7.52 -10.89 1.69
CA PRO A 89 -6.20 -10.29 1.49
C PRO A 89 -6.20 -8.79 1.83
N LEU A 90 -5.03 -8.24 2.11
CA LEU A 90 -4.87 -6.79 2.32
C LEU A 90 -5.32 -6.02 1.07
N TYR A 91 -6.02 -4.92 1.27
CA TYR A 91 -6.71 -4.17 0.21
C TYR A 91 -6.51 -2.67 0.33
N ALA A 92 -6.69 -1.96 -0.78
CA ALA A 92 -6.67 -0.51 -0.84
C ALA A 92 -8.02 0.10 -0.40
N LEU A 93 -7.98 1.27 0.25
CA LEU A 93 -9.17 1.89 0.85
C LEU A 93 -10.15 2.48 -0.16
N GLU A 94 -9.68 2.92 -1.31
CA GLU A 94 -10.52 3.53 -2.34
C GLU A 94 -11.40 2.50 -3.06
N SER A 95 -10.77 1.48 -3.63
CA SER A 95 -11.48 0.47 -4.43
C SER A 95 -11.93 -0.77 -3.66
N PHE A 96 -11.33 -1.04 -2.51
CA PHE A 96 -11.40 -2.33 -1.79
C PHE A 96 -10.81 -3.51 -2.57
N ASP A 97 -10.02 -3.27 -3.58
CA ASP A 97 -9.32 -4.33 -4.30
C ASP A 97 -8.10 -4.82 -3.53
N PRO A 98 -7.76 -6.11 -3.60
CA PRO A 98 -6.52 -6.65 -3.05
C PRO A 98 -5.30 -5.94 -3.65
N ILE A 99 -4.35 -5.52 -2.81
CA ILE A 99 -3.17 -4.81 -3.31
C ILE A 99 -2.26 -5.66 -4.21
N LYS A 100 -2.34 -6.98 -4.12
CA LYS A 100 -1.65 -7.89 -5.05
C LYS A 100 -2.13 -7.80 -6.50
N ASP A 101 -3.30 -7.22 -6.74
CA ASP A 101 -3.91 -7.06 -8.06
C ASP A 101 -3.58 -5.68 -8.69
N PHE A 102 -2.66 -4.93 -8.07
CA PHE A 102 -2.15 -3.66 -8.55
C PHE A 102 -0.87 -3.85 -9.38
N ASP A 103 -0.51 -2.84 -10.16
CA ASP A 103 0.72 -2.87 -10.94
C ASP A 103 1.94 -2.58 -10.06
N ILE A 104 1.79 -1.64 -9.12
CA ILE A 104 2.83 -1.22 -8.18
C ILE A 104 2.30 -1.26 -6.75
N ILE A 105 3.10 -1.82 -5.83
CA ILE A 105 2.93 -1.70 -4.39
C ILE A 105 4.08 -0.82 -3.89
N ALA A 106 3.77 0.44 -3.57
CA ALA A 106 4.75 1.43 -3.15
C ALA A 106 4.68 1.66 -1.63
N PHE A 107 5.76 1.37 -0.92
CA PHE A 107 5.87 1.58 0.52
C PHE A 107 6.56 2.89 0.85
N SER A 108 5.95 3.72 1.71
CA SER A 108 6.59 4.88 2.32
C SER A 108 7.10 4.51 3.72
N ILE A 109 8.42 4.40 3.88
CA ILE A 109 9.06 3.91 5.10
C ILE A 109 9.96 5.00 5.71
N GLY A 110 9.51 5.55 6.83
CA GLY A 110 10.20 6.66 7.51
C GLY A 110 11.30 6.20 8.49
N TYR A 111 11.28 4.95 8.96
CA TYR A 111 12.20 4.42 9.96
C TYR A 111 12.21 2.89 9.96
N GLU A 112 13.29 2.28 10.44
CA GLU A 112 13.59 0.85 10.28
C GLU A 112 12.65 -0.07 11.09
N MET A 113 12.06 0.42 12.19
CA MET A 113 11.10 -0.38 12.97
C MET A 113 9.80 -0.68 12.18
N ALA A 114 9.58 -0.01 11.06
CA ALA A 114 8.45 -0.30 10.17
C ALA A 114 8.71 -1.49 9.21
N PHE A 115 9.94 -1.99 9.10
CA PHE A 115 10.27 -3.12 8.23
C PHE A 115 9.46 -4.39 8.51
N PRO A 116 9.27 -4.83 9.77
CA PRO A 116 8.43 -6.01 10.03
C PRO A 116 6.98 -5.81 9.58
N ALA A 117 6.42 -4.61 9.77
CA ALA A 117 5.06 -4.32 9.35
C ALA A 117 4.91 -4.31 7.81
N MET A 118 5.92 -3.83 7.08
CA MET A 118 5.97 -3.92 5.62
C MET A 118 5.91 -5.38 5.14
N VAL A 119 6.75 -6.25 5.72
CA VAL A 119 6.79 -7.69 5.38
C VAL A 119 5.45 -8.36 5.72
N ASP A 120 4.86 -8.04 6.87
CA ASP A 120 3.55 -8.55 7.27
C ASP A 120 2.42 -8.10 6.33
N MET A 121 2.48 -6.86 5.83
CA MET A 121 1.54 -6.37 4.83
C MET A 121 1.64 -7.14 3.50
N LEU A 122 2.85 -7.48 3.05
CA LEU A 122 3.05 -8.32 1.86
C LEU A 122 2.50 -9.74 2.07
N ASP A 123 2.76 -10.35 3.23
CA ASP A 123 2.23 -11.66 3.60
C ASP A 123 0.68 -11.66 3.63
N LEU A 124 0.09 -10.69 4.30
CA LEU A 124 -1.37 -10.54 4.37
C LEU A 124 -2.00 -10.26 3.01
N ALA A 125 -1.28 -9.60 2.11
CA ALA A 125 -1.72 -9.39 0.73
C ALA A 125 -1.65 -10.66 -0.11
N GLY A 126 -0.86 -11.65 0.30
CA GLY A 126 -0.58 -12.87 -0.48
C GLY A 126 0.38 -12.60 -1.64
N VAL A 127 1.28 -11.63 -1.47
CA VAL A 127 2.39 -11.35 -2.38
C VAL A 127 3.60 -12.19 -1.95
N PRO A 128 4.32 -12.86 -2.87
CA PRO A 128 5.53 -13.58 -2.52
C PRO A 128 6.52 -12.65 -1.80
N LEU A 129 7.02 -13.07 -0.63
CA LEU A 129 7.82 -12.20 0.21
C LEU A 129 9.14 -11.83 -0.46
N HIS A 130 9.88 -12.83 -0.92
CA HIS A 130 11.17 -12.56 -1.56
C HIS A 130 10.99 -12.08 -3.00
N ALA A 131 11.73 -11.02 -3.37
CA ALA A 131 11.77 -10.49 -4.72
C ALA A 131 12.13 -11.58 -5.76
N SER A 132 13.03 -12.50 -5.40
CA SER A 132 13.44 -13.63 -6.24
C SER A 132 12.33 -14.64 -6.55
N GLU A 133 11.25 -14.64 -5.78
CA GLU A 133 10.07 -15.51 -6.00
C GLU A 133 9.05 -14.86 -6.93
N ARG A 134 9.12 -13.54 -7.12
CA ARG A 134 8.25 -12.79 -8.04
C ARG A 134 8.79 -12.88 -9.46
N THR A 135 8.22 -13.75 -10.26
CA THR A 135 8.67 -14.01 -11.64
C THR A 135 7.98 -13.12 -12.68
N ALA A 136 6.90 -12.44 -12.29
CA ALA A 136 6.20 -11.45 -13.09
C ALA A 136 6.61 -10.04 -12.63
N LEU A 137 6.56 -9.05 -13.52
CA LEU A 137 6.83 -7.66 -13.18
C LEU A 137 5.74 -7.01 -12.30
N THR A 138 4.57 -7.65 -12.23
CA THR A 138 3.43 -7.13 -11.46
C THR A 138 3.01 -8.11 -10.36
N PRO A 139 2.75 -7.62 -9.14
CA PRO A 139 3.05 -6.26 -8.70
C PRO A 139 4.54 -6.01 -8.51
N LEU A 140 5.02 -4.84 -8.93
CA LEU A 140 6.35 -4.35 -8.59
C LEU A 140 6.33 -3.81 -7.16
N VAL A 141 7.18 -4.32 -6.28
CA VAL A 141 7.28 -3.87 -4.89
C VAL A 141 8.39 -2.82 -4.76
N VAL A 142 7.98 -1.59 -4.47
CA VAL A 142 8.87 -0.43 -4.38
C VAL A 142 8.85 0.11 -2.96
N ALA A 143 10.00 0.56 -2.45
CA ALA A 143 10.08 1.21 -1.16
C ALA A 143 10.84 2.54 -1.26
N GLY A 144 10.26 3.59 -0.69
CA GLY A 144 10.84 4.93 -0.58
C GLY A 144 10.78 5.46 0.86
N GLY A 145 11.35 6.64 1.07
CA GLY A 145 11.38 7.30 2.36
C GLY A 145 12.75 7.21 3.03
N THR A 146 12.87 7.88 4.19
CA THR A 146 14.18 8.09 4.85
C THR A 146 14.87 6.80 5.29
N ALA A 147 14.12 5.73 5.59
CA ALA A 147 14.71 4.44 5.92
C ALA A 147 15.45 3.79 4.76
N MET A 148 15.19 4.20 3.51
CA MET A 148 15.84 3.62 2.32
C MET A 148 17.30 4.01 2.15
N TYR A 149 17.82 4.98 2.92
CA TYR A 149 19.28 5.20 3.01
C TYR A 149 20.03 3.98 3.56
N ASN A 150 19.32 3.08 4.24
CA ASN A 150 19.82 1.77 4.67
C ASN A 150 18.79 0.69 4.35
N CYS A 151 18.58 0.40 3.06
CA CYS A 151 17.61 -0.57 2.59
C CYS A 151 18.09 -2.03 2.72
N GLU A 152 19.36 -2.28 3.00
CA GLU A 152 19.94 -3.62 3.06
C GLU A 152 19.15 -4.63 3.90
N PRO A 153 18.58 -4.29 5.08
CA PRO A 153 17.81 -5.24 5.88
C PRO A 153 16.54 -5.76 5.19
N ILE A 154 16.01 -5.04 4.20
CA ILE A 154 14.80 -5.43 3.45
C ILE A 154 15.05 -5.62 1.96
N ALA A 155 16.31 -5.60 1.51
CA ALA A 155 16.66 -5.71 0.09
C ALA A 155 16.08 -6.97 -0.57
N ASP A 156 16.00 -8.08 0.14
CA ASP A 156 15.43 -9.33 -0.38
C ASP A 156 13.91 -9.30 -0.57
N PHE A 157 13.22 -8.31 0.01
CA PHE A 157 11.75 -8.21 0.00
C PHE A 157 11.21 -7.15 -0.96
N ILE A 158 12.06 -6.28 -1.50
CA ILE A 158 11.69 -5.22 -2.44
C ILE A 158 12.35 -5.44 -3.80
N ASP A 159 11.70 -4.95 -4.86
CA ASP A 159 12.24 -5.00 -6.22
C ASP A 159 13.04 -3.73 -6.52
N LEU A 160 12.66 -2.59 -5.91
CA LEU A 160 13.28 -1.30 -6.14
C LEU A 160 13.27 -0.46 -4.86
N ALA A 161 14.41 0.16 -4.53
CA ALA A 161 14.53 1.19 -3.49
C ALA A 161 14.66 2.58 -4.12
N LEU A 162 13.78 3.51 -3.73
CA LEU A 162 13.82 4.90 -4.15
C LEU A 162 14.55 5.73 -3.09
N ILE A 163 15.70 6.31 -3.45
CA ILE A 163 16.56 7.09 -2.55
C ILE A 163 16.64 8.51 -3.09
N GLY A 164 15.88 9.44 -2.50
CA GLY A 164 15.83 10.84 -2.93
C GLY A 164 14.51 11.52 -2.59
N GLU A 165 14.22 12.61 -3.29
CA GLU A 165 12.98 13.37 -3.15
C GLU A 165 11.83 12.63 -3.85
N GLY A 166 10.83 12.19 -3.07
CA GLY A 166 9.73 11.37 -3.57
C GLY A 166 8.89 12.06 -4.64
N GLU A 167 8.76 13.40 -4.57
CA GLU A 167 7.98 14.19 -5.53
C GLU A 167 8.51 14.12 -6.97
N GLU A 168 9.81 13.85 -7.15
CA GLU A 168 10.42 13.69 -8.47
C GLU A 168 10.57 12.21 -8.83
N MET A 169 10.99 11.37 -7.87
CA MET A 169 11.32 9.97 -8.11
C MET A 169 10.11 9.04 -8.24
N ASP A 170 8.97 9.39 -7.64
CA ASP A 170 7.75 8.55 -7.73
C ASP A 170 7.13 8.58 -9.14
N VAL A 171 7.50 9.56 -9.96
CA VAL A 171 7.02 9.68 -11.35
C VAL A 171 7.79 8.75 -12.30
N GLU A 172 9.11 8.62 -12.12
CA GLU A 172 9.97 7.85 -13.02
C GLU A 172 9.60 6.35 -13.14
N PRO A 173 9.32 5.61 -12.05
CA PRO A 173 8.94 4.20 -12.15
C PRO A 173 7.57 3.97 -12.78
N ILE A 174 6.72 4.99 -12.81
CA ILE A 174 5.37 4.92 -13.38
C ILE A 174 5.40 5.11 -14.89
N GLU A 175 6.41 5.83 -15.41
CA GLU A 175 6.57 6.11 -16.84
C GLU A 175 7.36 5.00 -17.59
N LEU A 176 7.90 4.00 -16.87
CA LEU A 176 8.61 2.83 -17.42
C LEU A 176 7.65 1.70 -17.81
#